data_2cdfe289d097e2c7f6e120f6b95f28c4
#
_entry.id   2cdfe289d097e2c7f6e120f6b95f28c4
#
_cell.length_a   1.000
_cell.length_b   1.000
_cell.length_c   1.000
_cell.angle_alpha   90.00
_cell.angle_beta   90.00
_cell.angle_gamma   90.00
#
_symmetry.space_group_name_H-M   'P 1'
#
loop_
_entity.id
_entity.type
_entity.pdbx_description
1 polymer ?
#
loop_
_entity_poly.entity_id
_entity_poly.type
_entity_poly.pdbx_seq_one_letter_code
_entity_poly.pdbx_strand_id
1 'polypeptide(L)'
;MKFLEKVLSNKLLLLPAIGLTAALSLTGCQQKEEGLTELTLNEVAHSIFYAPQYAAIELGYFEEEGISLTLLNGAGADNVMTALISGDADIGFMGSEASIYVYAEGAQDYAVNFAQLTQRAGNFLVAREEQPDFQWSDLKGHEVLGGRAGGMPEMVFEYI
;
A
#
# COMPACT_ATOMS: atom_id res chain seq x y z
N MET A 1 -11.24 -79.57 -9.18
CA MET A 1 -11.87 -78.47 -9.94
C MET A 1 -12.54 -77.41 -9.04
N LYS A 2 -13.17 -77.74 -7.95
CA LYS A 2 -13.85 -76.73 -7.07
C LYS A 2 -12.94 -75.83 -6.23
N PHE A 3 -11.67 -76.15 -6.02
CA PHE A 3 -10.74 -75.37 -5.20
C PHE A 3 -10.10 -74.23 -5.99
N LEU A 4 -9.87 -74.36 -7.28
CA LEU A 4 -9.32 -73.27 -8.09
C LEU A 4 -10.31 -72.17 -8.40
N GLU A 5 -11.58 -72.48 -8.55
CA GLU A 5 -12.64 -71.42 -8.73
C GLU A 5 -12.80 -70.51 -7.51
N LYS A 6 -12.62 -71.09 -6.31
CA LYS A 6 -12.76 -70.28 -5.07
C LYS A 6 -11.60 -69.32 -4.84
N VAL A 7 -10.40 -69.67 -5.34
CA VAL A 7 -9.21 -68.85 -5.25
C VAL A 7 -9.25 -67.72 -6.30
N LEU A 8 -9.76 -68.00 -7.51
CA LEU A 8 -9.93 -66.94 -8.51
C LEU A 8 -11.04 -65.92 -8.15
N SER A 9 -12.12 -66.37 -7.53
CA SER A 9 -13.21 -65.50 -7.10
C SER A 9 -12.77 -64.52 -6.01
N ASN A 10 -11.93 -64.95 -5.07
CA ASN A 10 -11.39 -64.05 -4.03
C ASN A 10 -10.33 -63.06 -4.55
N LYS A 11 -9.60 -63.37 -5.62
CA LYS A 11 -8.64 -62.45 -6.22
C LYS A 11 -9.32 -61.34 -7.04
N LEU A 12 -10.49 -61.64 -7.61
CA LEU A 12 -11.23 -60.66 -8.41
C LEU A 12 -11.92 -59.59 -7.53
N LEU A 13 -12.24 -59.89 -6.26
CA LEU A 13 -12.82 -58.97 -5.30
C LEU A 13 -11.79 -58.06 -4.62
N LEU A 14 -10.51 -58.43 -4.63
CA LEU A 14 -9.42 -57.62 -4.03
C LEU A 14 -8.90 -56.49 -4.94
N LEU A 15 -9.03 -56.64 -6.24
CA LEU A 15 -8.57 -55.66 -7.22
C LEU A 15 -9.32 -54.30 -7.15
N PRO A 16 -10.65 -54.26 -7.02
CA PRO A 16 -11.36 -52.97 -6.89
C PRO A 16 -11.14 -52.29 -5.55
N ALA A 17 -10.83 -53.01 -4.46
CA ALA A 17 -10.58 -52.43 -3.16
C ALA A 17 -9.22 -51.69 -3.11
N ILE A 18 -8.19 -52.20 -3.81
CA ILE A 18 -6.87 -51.54 -3.89
C ILE A 18 -6.95 -50.29 -4.81
N GLY A 19 -7.74 -50.36 -5.87
CA GLY A 19 -7.97 -49.22 -6.77
C GLY A 19 -8.72 -48.07 -6.07
N LEU A 20 -9.65 -48.40 -5.20
CA LEU A 20 -10.44 -47.36 -4.47
C LEU A 20 -9.66 -46.67 -3.36
N THR A 21 -8.76 -47.39 -2.68
CA THR A 21 -7.86 -46.80 -1.66
C THR A 21 -6.75 -45.97 -2.29
N ALA A 22 -6.26 -46.29 -3.48
CA ALA A 22 -5.29 -45.48 -4.21
C ALA A 22 -5.91 -44.18 -4.77
N ALA A 23 -7.20 -44.19 -5.12
CA ALA A 23 -7.90 -42.99 -5.59
C ALA A 23 -8.21 -41.98 -4.44
N LEU A 24 -8.39 -42.44 -3.21
CA LEU A 24 -8.63 -41.58 -2.04
C LEU A 24 -7.35 -40.92 -1.51
N SER A 25 -6.16 -41.43 -1.82
CA SER A 25 -4.90 -40.82 -1.41
C SER A 25 -4.40 -39.73 -2.37
N LEU A 26 -5.06 -39.53 -3.52
CA LEU A 26 -4.73 -38.46 -4.49
C LEU A 26 -5.55 -37.17 -4.28
N THR A 27 -6.47 -37.16 -3.33
CA THR A 27 -7.03 -35.90 -2.81
C THR A 27 -6.10 -35.30 -1.74
N GLY A 28 -4.80 -35.28 -2.04
CA GLY A 28 -3.85 -34.39 -1.36
C GLY A 28 -4.32 -32.97 -1.56
N CYS A 29 -4.40 -32.21 -0.48
CA CYS A 29 -4.69 -30.80 -0.44
C CYS A 29 -4.09 -30.10 -1.67
N GLN A 30 -4.91 -29.75 -2.64
CA GLN A 30 -4.59 -28.61 -3.50
C GLN A 30 -4.58 -27.43 -2.55
N GLN A 31 -3.42 -27.14 -1.97
CA GLN A 31 -3.12 -25.86 -1.41
C GLN A 31 -3.33 -24.91 -2.59
N LYS A 32 -4.48 -24.21 -2.59
CA LYS A 32 -4.69 -23.10 -3.47
C LYS A 32 -3.52 -22.15 -3.15
N GLU A 33 -2.57 -22.03 -4.04
CA GLU A 33 -1.62 -20.92 -3.94
C GLU A 33 -2.51 -19.68 -3.97
N GLU A 34 -2.76 -19.12 -2.79
CA GLU A 34 -3.37 -17.81 -2.69
C GLU A 34 -2.34 -16.88 -3.32
N GLY A 35 -2.64 -16.38 -4.51
CA GLY A 35 -1.83 -15.36 -5.16
C GLY A 35 -1.70 -14.15 -4.24
N LEU A 36 -0.63 -13.38 -4.40
CA LEU A 36 -0.45 -12.14 -3.66
C LEU A 36 -1.64 -11.21 -3.89
N THR A 37 -2.04 -10.48 -2.86
CA THR A 37 -3.04 -9.41 -2.98
C THR A 37 -2.40 -8.24 -3.72
N GLU A 38 -2.92 -7.89 -4.89
CA GLU A 38 -2.44 -6.75 -5.65
C GLU A 38 -2.97 -5.46 -5.03
N LEU A 39 -2.07 -4.53 -4.70
CA LEU A 39 -2.40 -3.20 -4.17
C LEU A 39 -1.61 -2.12 -4.92
N THR A 40 -2.27 -1.01 -5.18
CA THR A 40 -1.67 0.18 -5.75
C THR A 40 -1.52 1.25 -4.68
N LEU A 41 -0.28 1.67 -4.39
CA LEU A 41 0.04 2.79 -3.52
C LEU A 41 0.46 3.98 -4.36
N ASN A 42 -0.22 5.12 -4.18
CA ASN A 42 0.13 6.37 -4.85
C ASN A 42 0.78 7.32 -3.85
N GLU A 43 2.04 7.69 -4.08
CA GLU A 43 2.79 8.61 -3.23
C GLU A 43 2.80 10.04 -3.78
N VAL A 44 2.87 11.02 -2.89
CA VAL A 44 2.84 12.45 -3.25
C VAL A 44 4.08 12.91 -4.01
N ALA A 45 5.22 12.30 -3.78
CA ALA A 45 6.48 12.59 -4.44
C ALA A 45 7.48 11.46 -4.15
N HIS A 46 8.45 11.25 -5.03
CA HIS A 46 9.55 10.37 -4.74
C HIS A 46 10.57 11.11 -3.87
N SER A 47 10.77 10.66 -2.62
CA SER A 47 11.56 11.40 -1.64
C SER A 47 12.37 10.49 -0.72
N ILE A 48 13.58 10.91 -0.37
CA ILE A 48 14.42 10.22 0.61
C ILE A 48 13.74 10.11 2.00
N PHE A 49 12.79 10.97 2.32
CA PHE A 49 12.01 10.88 3.55
C PHE A 49 11.14 9.62 3.62
N TYR A 50 10.92 8.97 2.49
CA TYR A 50 10.13 7.74 2.35
C TYR A 50 11.02 6.50 2.20
N ALA A 51 12.32 6.62 2.48
CA ALA A 51 13.27 5.53 2.35
C ALA A 51 12.85 4.23 3.05
N PRO A 52 12.19 4.22 4.22
CA PRO A 52 11.70 2.97 4.81
C PRO A 52 10.68 2.23 3.93
N GLN A 53 9.81 2.95 3.21
CA GLN A 53 8.86 2.37 2.26
C GLN A 53 9.60 1.71 1.09
N TYR A 54 10.56 2.40 0.51
CA TYR A 54 11.35 1.86 -0.61
C TYR A 54 12.19 0.67 -0.19
N ALA A 55 12.78 0.72 1.02
CA ALA A 55 13.50 -0.42 1.58
C ALA A 55 12.58 -1.64 1.78
N ALA A 56 11.35 -1.44 2.22
CA ALA A 56 10.39 -2.51 2.39
C ALA A 56 10.01 -3.15 1.04
N ILE A 57 9.87 -2.35 -0.01
CA ILE A 57 9.62 -2.84 -1.38
C ILE A 57 10.83 -3.63 -1.89
N GLU A 58 12.03 -3.05 -1.85
CA GLU A 58 13.24 -3.66 -2.40
C GLU A 58 13.69 -4.92 -1.65
N LEU A 59 13.36 -5.03 -0.36
CA LEU A 59 13.68 -6.19 0.46
C LEU A 59 12.59 -7.28 0.43
N GLY A 60 11.48 -7.07 -0.29
CA GLY A 60 10.42 -8.05 -0.45
C GLY A 60 9.49 -8.21 0.76
N TYR A 61 9.45 -7.24 1.67
CA TYR A 61 8.63 -7.33 2.88
C TYR A 61 7.13 -7.30 2.60
N PHE A 62 6.71 -6.68 1.51
CA PHE A 62 5.30 -6.70 1.09
C PHE A 62 4.92 -8.09 0.58
N GLU A 63 5.77 -8.72 -0.19
CA GLU A 63 5.57 -10.09 -0.70
C GLU A 63 5.56 -11.10 0.44
N GLU A 64 6.40 -10.94 1.47
CA GLU A 64 6.38 -11.78 2.68
C GLU A 64 5.05 -11.70 3.43
N GLU A 65 4.37 -10.56 3.36
CA GLU A 65 3.03 -10.33 3.93
C GLU A 65 1.89 -10.66 2.95
N GLY A 66 2.20 -11.25 1.81
CA GLY A 66 1.21 -11.66 0.81
C GLY A 66 0.69 -10.53 -0.06
N ILE A 67 1.44 -9.45 -0.22
CA ILE A 67 1.06 -8.26 -0.98
C ILE A 67 1.98 -8.10 -2.20
N SER A 68 1.39 -7.90 -3.38
CA SER A 68 2.07 -7.41 -4.58
C SER A 68 1.81 -5.92 -4.72
N LEU A 69 2.80 -5.09 -4.40
CA LEU A 69 2.62 -3.64 -4.33
C LEU A 69 3.08 -2.96 -5.63
N THR A 70 2.19 -2.18 -6.24
CA THR A 70 2.51 -1.23 -7.31
C THR A 70 2.64 0.16 -6.74
N LEU A 71 3.80 0.81 -6.93
CA LEU A 71 4.05 2.17 -6.48
C LEU A 71 3.89 3.17 -7.63
N LEU A 72 3.03 4.16 -7.45
CA LEU A 72 2.79 5.28 -8.37
C LEU A 72 3.19 6.60 -7.73
N ASN A 73 3.57 7.58 -8.55
CA ASN A 73 3.87 8.94 -8.11
C ASN A 73 2.81 9.91 -8.64
N GLY A 74 1.99 10.44 -7.75
CA GLY A 74 0.91 11.39 -8.06
C GLY A 74 1.38 12.82 -8.28
N ALA A 75 2.63 13.14 -7.91
CA ALA A 75 3.21 14.49 -8.03
C ALA A 75 2.38 15.58 -7.34
N GLY A 76 1.77 15.26 -6.21
CA GLY A 76 1.01 16.19 -5.36
C GLY A 76 -0.12 15.49 -4.60
N ALA A 77 -0.46 16.03 -3.43
CA ALA A 77 -1.46 15.43 -2.54
C ALA A 77 -2.88 15.44 -3.14
N ASP A 78 -3.21 16.45 -3.92
CA ASP A 78 -4.45 16.56 -4.67
C ASP A 78 -4.64 15.41 -5.68
N ASN A 79 -3.59 15.08 -6.44
CA ASN A 79 -3.63 13.98 -7.38
C ASN A 79 -3.71 12.62 -6.66
N VAL A 80 -2.96 12.45 -5.56
CA VAL A 80 -3.01 11.22 -4.75
C VAL A 80 -4.39 11.02 -4.16
N MET A 81 -4.99 12.07 -3.61
CA MET A 81 -6.35 12.03 -3.07
C MET A 81 -7.38 11.72 -4.15
N THR A 82 -7.24 12.33 -5.34
CA THR A 82 -8.10 12.04 -6.48
C THR A 82 -8.02 10.56 -6.88
N ALA A 83 -6.81 10.01 -7.00
CA ALA A 83 -6.62 8.60 -7.34
C ALA A 83 -7.23 7.66 -6.28
N LEU A 84 -7.12 8.02 -5.00
CA LEU A 84 -7.71 7.23 -3.91
C LEU A 84 -9.24 7.24 -3.97
N ILE A 85 -9.87 8.41 -4.15
CA ILE A 85 -11.33 8.53 -4.19
C ILE A 85 -11.91 7.93 -5.47
N SER A 86 -11.20 8.03 -6.60
CA SER A 86 -11.63 7.42 -7.87
C SER A 86 -11.46 5.89 -7.89
N GLY A 87 -10.69 5.32 -6.98
CA GLY A 87 -10.36 3.89 -6.97
C GLY A 87 -9.21 3.52 -7.91
N ASP A 88 -8.47 4.50 -8.43
CA ASP A 88 -7.25 4.27 -9.22
C ASP A 88 -6.04 3.89 -8.34
N ALA A 89 -6.15 4.11 -7.03
CA ALA A 89 -5.21 3.65 -6.02
C ALA A 89 -5.96 3.14 -4.79
N ASP A 90 -5.41 2.07 -4.17
CA ASP A 90 -5.94 1.49 -2.93
C ASP A 90 -5.44 2.24 -1.70
N ILE A 91 -4.22 2.75 -1.77
CA ILE A 91 -3.55 3.47 -0.69
C ILE A 91 -2.99 4.79 -1.21
N GLY A 92 -3.30 5.88 -0.49
CA GLY A 92 -2.69 7.19 -0.73
C GLY A 92 -1.62 7.49 0.32
N PHE A 93 -0.40 7.79 -0.11
CA PHE A 93 0.67 8.22 0.77
C PHE A 93 0.92 9.73 0.57
N MET A 94 0.38 10.53 1.48
CA MET A 94 0.35 11.99 1.42
C MET A 94 0.23 12.59 2.81
N GLY A 95 0.26 13.90 2.91
CA GLY A 95 -0.05 14.59 4.17
C GLY A 95 -1.51 14.42 4.58
N SER A 96 -1.76 14.37 5.88
CA SER A 96 -3.10 14.18 6.45
C SER A 96 -4.06 15.34 6.16
N GLU A 97 -3.54 16.53 5.79
CA GLU A 97 -4.33 17.69 5.42
C GLU A 97 -5.29 17.40 4.25
N ALA A 98 -4.88 16.59 3.29
CA ALA A 98 -5.72 16.25 2.15
C ALA A 98 -7.01 15.51 2.59
N SER A 99 -6.91 14.62 3.57
CA SER A 99 -8.09 13.93 4.14
C SER A 99 -8.99 14.89 4.92
N ILE A 100 -8.40 15.88 5.61
CA ILE A 100 -9.15 16.89 6.35
C ILE A 100 -9.92 17.79 5.39
N TYR A 101 -9.32 18.24 4.28
CA TYR A 101 -10.00 19.05 3.29
C TYR A 101 -11.21 18.33 2.69
N VAL A 102 -11.02 17.09 2.23
CA VAL A 102 -12.11 16.32 1.63
C VAL A 102 -13.25 16.08 2.62
N TYR A 103 -12.93 15.79 3.87
CA TYR A 103 -13.95 15.64 4.91
C TYR A 103 -14.66 16.96 5.21
N ALA A 104 -13.92 18.08 5.30
CA ALA A 104 -14.48 19.40 5.57
C ALA A 104 -15.40 19.92 4.45
N GLU A 105 -15.12 19.54 3.19
CA GLU A 105 -15.97 19.84 2.03
C GLU A 105 -17.28 19.03 2.02
N GLY A 106 -17.48 18.12 2.98
CA GLY A 106 -18.69 17.34 3.12
C GLY A 106 -18.80 16.16 2.15
N ALA A 107 -17.69 15.66 1.65
CA ALA A 107 -17.67 14.47 0.81
C ALA A 107 -18.31 13.28 1.55
N GLN A 108 -19.14 12.51 0.85
CA GLN A 108 -19.77 11.30 1.40
C GLN A 108 -18.78 10.15 1.47
N ASP A 109 -17.81 10.13 0.58
CA ASP A 109 -16.68 9.22 0.56
C ASP A 109 -15.41 10.00 0.87
N TYR A 110 -14.65 9.56 1.86
CA TYR A 110 -13.47 10.24 2.36
C TYR A 110 -12.38 9.26 2.81
N ALA A 111 -11.14 9.71 2.72
CA ALA A 111 -10.00 8.91 3.12
C ALA A 111 -9.89 8.78 4.65
N VAL A 112 -9.49 7.59 5.11
CA VAL A 112 -9.20 7.30 6.51
C VAL A 112 -7.69 7.11 6.69
N ASN A 113 -7.08 7.91 7.58
CA ASN A 113 -5.68 7.75 7.91
C ASN A 113 -5.49 6.55 8.85
N PHE A 114 -4.65 5.58 8.47
CA PHE A 114 -4.42 4.37 9.26
C PHE A 114 -2.98 4.18 9.72
N ALA A 115 -2.01 4.86 9.07
CA ALA A 115 -0.60 4.74 9.41
C ALA A 115 0.15 6.07 9.18
N GLN A 116 1.24 6.26 9.90
CA GLN A 116 2.14 7.41 9.76
C GLN A 116 3.57 6.92 9.56
N LEU A 117 4.17 7.26 8.40
CA LEU A 117 5.55 6.91 8.08
C LEU A 117 6.56 7.97 8.56
N THR A 118 6.21 9.26 8.41
CA THR A 118 7.06 10.37 8.80
C THR A 118 6.46 11.15 9.97
N GLN A 119 7.27 11.47 10.98
CA GLN A 119 6.81 12.18 12.17
C GLN A 119 7.09 13.70 12.12
N ARG A 120 7.99 14.13 11.24
CA ARG A 120 8.41 15.53 11.13
C ARG A 120 8.51 15.92 9.67
N ALA A 121 7.96 17.10 9.36
CA ALA A 121 8.14 17.70 8.05
C ALA A 121 9.60 18.15 7.87
N GLY A 122 10.16 17.91 6.66
CA GLY A 122 11.49 18.33 6.28
C GLY A 122 11.48 19.66 5.50
N ASN A 123 10.62 20.61 5.88
CA ASN A 123 10.50 21.89 5.20
C ASN A 123 11.30 22.94 5.94
N PHE A 124 12.05 23.75 5.20
CA PHE A 124 12.91 24.79 5.72
C PHE A 124 12.68 26.07 4.93
N LEU A 125 12.54 27.21 5.63
CA LEU A 125 12.62 28.51 5.01
C LEU A 125 14.09 28.83 4.75
N VAL A 126 14.40 29.17 3.51
CA VAL A 126 15.78 29.43 3.07
C VAL A 126 15.84 30.82 2.48
N ALA A 127 16.75 31.65 2.99
CA ALA A 127 17.08 32.95 2.43
C ALA A 127 18.31 32.89 1.51
N ARG A 128 18.46 33.84 0.58
CA ARG A 128 19.63 33.96 -0.29
C ARG A 128 20.88 34.47 0.43
N GLU A 129 20.67 35.22 1.51
CA GLU A 129 21.71 35.84 2.34
C GLU A 129 21.50 35.45 3.79
N GLU A 130 22.54 35.52 4.59
CA GLU A 130 22.47 35.28 6.03
C GLU A 130 21.52 36.25 6.73
N GLN A 131 20.65 35.69 7.59
CA GLN A 131 19.68 36.43 8.38
C GLN A 131 19.83 36.03 9.87
N PRO A 132 20.92 36.46 10.55
CA PRO A 132 21.24 35.94 11.88
C PRO A 132 20.20 36.29 12.95
N ASP A 133 19.48 37.39 12.80
CA ASP A 133 18.48 37.90 13.73
C ASP A 133 17.04 37.73 13.17
N PHE A 134 16.82 36.83 12.20
CA PHE A 134 15.55 36.61 11.53
C PHE A 134 14.38 36.42 12.49
N GLN A 135 13.31 37.18 12.22
CA GLN A 135 12.01 37.03 12.86
C GLN A 135 10.94 36.77 11.79
N TRP A 136 9.92 35.98 12.11
CA TRP A 136 8.82 35.73 11.16
C TRP A 136 8.15 36.99 10.64
N SER A 137 8.09 38.05 11.49
CA SER A 137 7.59 39.36 11.10
C SER A 137 8.35 40.03 9.96
N ASP A 138 9.60 39.60 9.71
CA ASP A 138 10.44 40.18 8.66
C ASP A 138 9.96 39.77 7.26
N LEU A 139 9.16 38.73 7.18
CA LEU A 139 8.53 38.30 5.92
C LEU A 139 7.39 39.21 5.48
N LYS A 140 6.89 40.06 6.35
CA LYS A 140 5.75 40.94 6.04
C LYS A 140 6.05 41.88 4.89
N GLY A 141 5.27 41.78 3.83
CA GLY A 141 5.43 42.56 2.61
C GLY A 141 6.47 42.02 1.61
N HIS A 142 7.07 40.86 1.89
CA HIS A 142 7.95 40.15 0.96
C HIS A 142 7.20 39.06 0.22
N GLU A 143 7.69 38.75 -0.99
CA GLU A 143 7.24 37.54 -1.72
C GLU A 143 8.01 36.33 -1.19
N VAL A 144 7.29 35.29 -0.83
CA VAL A 144 7.84 34.04 -0.33
C VAL A 144 7.27 32.87 -1.14
N LEU A 145 8.13 31.98 -1.59
CA LEU A 145 7.69 30.74 -2.21
C LEU A 145 7.33 29.73 -1.12
N GLY A 146 6.05 29.66 -0.77
CA GLY A 146 5.55 28.89 0.38
C GLY A 146 5.36 27.38 0.12
N GLY A 147 5.36 26.96 -1.15
CA GLY A 147 5.15 25.58 -1.52
C GLY A 147 4.07 25.44 -2.61
N ARG A 148 3.65 24.19 -2.86
CA ARG A 148 2.57 23.89 -3.79
C ARG A 148 1.22 24.17 -3.12
N ALA A 149 0.31 24.82 -3.83
CA ALA A 149 -1.05 25.05 -3.39
C ALA A 149 -1.76 23.74 -2.99
N GLY A 150 -2.40 23.74 -1.82
CA GLY A 150 -3.10 22.58 -1.27
C GLY A 150 -2.19 21.51 -0.65
N GLY A 151 -0.89 21.78 -0.52
CA GLY A 151 0.05 20.89 0.16
C GLY A 151 0.33 21.33 1.60
N MET A 152 0.75 20.39 2.46
CA MET A 152 1.08 20.66 3.86
C MET A 152 2.08 21.82 4.04
N PRO A 153 3.16 21.95 3.25
CA PRO A 153 4.11 23.05 3.41
C PRO A 153 3.46 24.42 3.29
N GLU A 154 2.59 24.62 2.30
CA GLU A 154 1.87 25.88 2.10
C GLU A 154 0.89 26.12 3.25
N MET A 155 0.04 25.16 3.57
CA MET A 155 -0.96 25.27 4.64
C MET A 155 -0.33 25.64 5.98
N VAL A 156 0.79 25.01 6.35
CA VAL A 156 1.51 25.33 7.59
C VAL A 156 2.13 26.70 7.53
N PHE A 157 2.67 27.10 6.37
CA PHE A 157 3.27 28.41 6.22
C PHE A 157 2.23 29.54 6.26
N GLU A 158 1.05 29.34 5.72
CA GLU A 158 -0.07 30.31 5.82
C GLU A 158 -0.60 30.47 7.24
N TYR A 159 -0.43 29.46 8.08
CA TYR A 159 -0.86 29.50 9.48
C TYR A 159 0.11 30.30 10.37
N ILE A 160 1.42 30.35 10.04
CA ILE A 160 2.47 31.04 10.81
C ILE A 160 2.41 32.55 10.59
#